data_f84f1a57c947acfdf2160b8469e159bd
#
_entry.id   f84f1a57c947acfdf2160b8469e159bd
#
_cell.length_a   1.000
_cell.length_b   1.000
_cell.length_c   1.000
_cell.angle_alpha   90.00
_cell.angle_beta   90.00
_cell.angle_gamma   90.00
#
_symmetry.space_group_name_H-M   'P 1'
#
loop_
_entity.id
_entity.type
_entity.pdbx_description
1 polymer ?
#
loop_
_entity_poly.entity_id
_entity_poly.type
_entity_poly.pdbx_seq_one_letter_code
_entity_poly.pdbx_strand_id
1 'polypeptide(L)'
;MGDVVLALMRTMGSLRSGRIWVYVAAPAVVSLVLWIVLALRGLSVMVEWLLGHQPMTLLIAWGVAWGVAWLATLLAYMGAWMAIFACAYLTASLLAAIFIMPLLLKHLAETDYRDVAPMGKDSFVAAAVNSVGASILFVIGWLLTLPLWIVPGLSLVLPLLLMAWYNRRTFAYDALSMHATADEWEQLRPQTKGPMFMLGLTMALLAHVPLLGLLVPA
;
A
#
# COMPACT_ATOMS: atom_id res chain seq x y z
N MET A 1 -4.33 23.25 -4.74
CA MET A 1 -4.75 22.37 -5.87
C MET A 1 -3.78 22.41 -7.03
N GLY A 2 -3.24 23.58 -7.41
CA GLY A 2 -2.23 23.70 -8.47
C GLY A 2 -1.00 22.83 -8.25
N ASP A 3 -0.48 22.78 -7.03
CA ASP A 3 0.72 22.04 -6.69
C ASP A 3 0.57 20.52 -6.85
N VAL A 4 -0.60 19.98 -6.50
CA VAL A 4 -0.90 18.55 -6.68
C VAL A 4 -0.98 18.18 -8.15
N VAL A 5 -1.66 19.02 -8.95
CA VAL A 5 -1.74 18.82 -10.40
C VAL A 5 -0.37 18.92 -11.05
N LEU A 6 0.45 19.89 -10.62
CA LEU A 6 1.82 20.06 -11.10
C LEU A 6 2.69 18.84 -10.75
N ALA A 7 2.57 18.33 -9.51
CA ALA A 7 3.27 17.12 -9.07
C ALA A 7 2.88 15.91 -9.92
N LEU A 8 1.58 15.70 -10.15
CA LEU A 8 1.08 14.61 -10.99
C LEU A 8 1.56 14.73 -12.44
N MET A 9 1.55 15.94 -13.01
CA MET A 9 2.06 16.18 -14.38
C MET A 9 3.56 15.89 -14.48
N ARG A 10 4.36 16.29 -13.49
CA ARG A 10 5.79 15.97 -13.45
C ARG A 10 6.01 14.46 -13.33
N THR A 11 5.27 13.79 -12.45
CA THR A 11 5.33 12.33 -12.32
C THR A 11 4.99 11.62 -13.63
N MET A 12 3.95 12.09 -14.35
CA MET A 12 3.61 11.54 -15.67
C MET A 12 4.72 11.80 -16.70
N GLY A 13 5.43 12.92 -16.60
CA GLY A 13 6.61 13.20 -17.41
C GLY A 13 7.76 12.23 -17.13
N SER A 14 8.04 11.98 -15.87
CA SER A 14 9.08 11.04 -15.42
C SER A 14 8.76 9.59 -15.81
N LEU A 15 7.47 9.18 -15.79
CA LEU A 15 7.01 7.87 -16.26
C LEU A 15 7.27 7.60 -17.75
N ARG A 16 7.63 8.60 -18.54
CA ARG A 16 8.11 8.42 -19.93
C ARG A 16 9.46 7.70 -20.01
N SER A 17 10.23 7.70 -18.95
CA SER A 17 11.52 6.99 -18.88
C SER A 17 11.29 5.49 -18.68
N GLY A 18 11.74 4.65 -19.61
CA GLY A 18 11.64 3.19 -19.50
C GLY A 18 12.34 2.62 -18.27
N ARG A 19 13.35 3.32 -17.71
CA ARG A 19 14.02 2.90 -16.47
C ARG A 19 13.09 2.98 -15.26
N ILE A 20 12.26 4.00 -15.17
CA ILE A 20 11.31 4.18 -14.07
C ILE A 20 10.29 3.05 -14.09
N TRP A 21 9.80 2.66 -15.26
CA TRP A 21 8.90 1.52 -15.39
C TRP A 21 9.53 0.21 -14.90
N VAL A 22 10.81 -0.01 -15.16
CA VAL A 22 11.51 -1.18 -14.62
C VAL A 22 11.56 -1.14 -13.10
N TYR A 23 11.88 0.01 -12.50
CA TYR A 23 11.91 0.15 -11.04
C TYR A 23 10.54 -0.06 -10.41
N VAL A 24 9.50 0.49 -10.98
CA VAL A 24 8.12 0.38 -10.46
C VAL A 24 7.56 -1.04 -10.65
N ALA A 25 7.80 -1.66 -11.80
CA ALA A 25 7.25 -2.98 -12.11
C ALA A 25 8.06 -4.15 -11.52
N ALA A 26 9.37 -4.00 -11.32
CA ALA A 26 10.22 -5.10 -10.88
C ALA A 26 9.79 -5.75 -9.55
N PRO A 27 9.46 -5.00 -8.47
CA PRO A 27 9.01 -5.61 -7.23
C PRO A 27 7.71 -6.40 -7.39
N ALA A 28 6.78 -5.85 -8.16
CA ALA A 28 5.49 -6.50 -8.42
C ALA A 28 5.67 -7.80 -9.21
N VAL A 29 6.50 -7.77 -10.26
CA VAL A 29 6.79 -8.95 -11.08
C VAL A 29 7.52 -10.02 -10.27
N VAL A 30 8.58 -9.65 -9.55
CA VAL A 30 9.34 -10.59 -8.71
C VAL A 30 8.45 -11.23 -7.65
N SER A 31 7.65 -10.41 -6.95
CA SER A 31 6.72 -10.89 -5.95
C SER A 31 5.67 -11.82 -6.55
N LEU A 32 5.07 -11.42 -7.66
CA LEU A 32 4.05 -12.21 -8.33
C LEU A 32 4.59 -13.58 -8.77
N VAL A 33 5.76 -13.62 -9.40
CA VAL A 33 6.42 -14.88 -9.83
C VAL A 33 6.70 -15.76 -8.62
N LEU A 34 7.26 -15.20 -7.55
CA LEU A 34 7.54 -15.93 -6.31
C LEU A 34 6.26 -16.58 -5.76
N TRP A 35 5.19 -15.79 -5.62
CA TRP A 35 3.95 -16.28 -5.03
C TRP A 35 3.16 -17.22 -5.96
N ILE A 36 3.26 -17.09 -7.27
CA ILE A 36 2.72 -18.09 -8.22
C ILE A 36 3.46 -19.43 -8.03
N VAL A 37 4.80 -19.41 -7.95
CA VAL A 37 5.57 -20.65 -7.76
C VAL A 37 5.23 -21.29 -6.41
N LEU A 38 5.07 -20.50 -5.35
CA LEU A 38 4.65 -20.99 -4.04
C LEU A 38 3.21 -21.53 -4.07
N ALA A 39 2.31 -20.87 -4.78
CA ALA A 39 0.92 -21.30 -4.94
C ALA A 39 0.82 -22.64 -5.66
N LEU A 40 1.60 -22.87 -6.71
CA LEU A 40 1.61 -24.14 -7.44
C LEU A 40 1.97 -25.35 -6.55
N ARG A 41 2.68 -25.12 -5.46
CA ARG A 41 3.09 -26.17 -4.50
C ARG A 41 2.24 -26.17 -3.22
N GLY A 42 1.78 -25.01 -2.78
CA GLY A 42 1.17 -24.81 -1.46
C GLY A 42 -0.33 -24.60 -1.45
N LEU A 43 -0.96 -24.32 -2.59
CA LEU A 43 -2.39 -24.00 -2.63
C LEU A 43 -3.27 -25.13 -2.09
N SER A 44 -3.00 -26.37 -2.51
CA SER A 44 -3.76 -27.54 -2.06
C SER A 44 -3.62 -27.75 -0.55
N VAL A 45 -2.38 -27.64 -0.05
CA VAL A 45 -2.09 -27.78 1.39
C VAL A 45 -2.83 -26.70 2.19
N MET A 46 -2.84 -25.47 1.71
CA MET A 46 -3.52 -24.36 2.35
C MET A 46 -5.04 -24.51 2.32
N VAL A 47 -5.60 -24.98 1.21
CA VAL A 47 -7.04 -25.27 1.10
C VAL A 47 -7.44 -26.40 2.03
N GLU A 48 -6.68 -27.51 2.07
CA GLU A 48 -6.93 -28.63 3.00
C GLU A 48 -6.84 -28.17 4.44
N TRP A 49 -5.86 -27.34 4.78
CA TRP A 49 -5.74 -26.76 6.11
C TRP A 49 -6.97 -25.90 6.46
N LEU A 50 -7.43 -25.04 5.55
CA LEU A 50 -8.62 -24.21 5.75
C LEU A 50 -9.89 -25.08 5.96
N LEU A 51 -10.07 -26.12 5.14
CA LEU A 51 -11.21 -27.02 5.24
C LEU A 51 -11.21 -27.84 6.54
N GLY A 52 -10.03 -28.12 7.11
CA GLY A 52 -9.88 -28.83 8.38
C GLY A 52 -10.08 -27.97 9.63
N HIS A 53 -10.18 -26.63 9.49
CA HIS A 53 -10.28 -25.73 10.63
C HIS A 53 -11.60 -24.94 10.63
N GLN A 54 -11.98 -24.45 11.81
CA GLN A 54 -13.13 -23.55 11.91
C GLN A 54 -12.78 -22.18 11.29
N PRO A 55 -13.72 -21.50 10.60
CA PRO A 55 -15.15 -21.81 10.52
C PRO A 55 -15.56 -22.78 9.41
N MET A 56 -14.63 -23.27 8.55
CA MET A 56 -14.97 -24.09 7.39
C MET A 56 -15.60 -25.43 7.76
N THR A 57 -15.15 -26.08 8.82
CA THR A 57 -15.76 -27.34 9.31
C THR A 57 -17.23 -27.16 9.69
N LEU A 58 -17.59 -26.02 10.29
CA LEU A 58 -18.99 -25.69 10.58
C LEU A 58 -19.79 -25.47 9.30
N LEU A 59 -19.23 -24.74 8.33
CA LEU A 59 -19.87 -24.52 7.03
C LEU A 59 -20.09 -25.81 6.27
N ILE A 60 -19.16 -26.77 6.35
CA ILE A 60 -19.31 -28.10 5.75
C ILE A 60 -20.47 -28.84 6.41
N ALA A 61 -20.52 -28.89 7.76
CA ALA A 61 -21.57 -29.56 8.49
C ALA A 61 -22.96 -28.99 8.16
N TRP A 62 -23.09 -27.67 8.11
CA TRP A 62 -24.33 -27.02 7.70
C TRP A 62 -24.63 -27.24 6.21
N GLY A 63 -23.62 -27.15 5.36
CA GLY A 63 -23.74 -27.32 3.91
C GLY A 63 -24.19 -28.73 3.51
N VAL A 64 -23.80 -29.75 4.24
CA VAL A 64 -24.27 -31.13 4.03
C VAL A 64 -25.79 -31.22 4.27
N ALA A 65 -26.29 -30.61 5.34
CA ALA A 65 -27.72 -30.62 5.67
C ALA A 65 -28.58 -29.93 4.60
N TRP A 66 -28.03 -28.95 3.87
CA TRP A 66 -28.73 -28.17 2.87
C TRP A 66 -28.31 -28.48 1.41
N GLY A 67 -27.46 -29.47 1.18
CA GLY A 67 -26.97 -29.85 -0.14
C GLY A 67 -26.01 -28.84 -0.79
N VAL A 68 -25.42 -27.93 0.01
CA VAL A 68 -24.52 -26.85 -0.46
C VAL A 68 -23.09 -26.97 0.11
N ALA A 69 -22.65 -28.16 0.47
CA ALA A 69 -21.31 -28.40 1.03
C ALA A 69 -20.15 -27.92 0.11
N TRP A 70 -20.36 -27.89 -1.21
CA TRP A 70 -19.43 -27.36 -2.19
C TRP A 70 -19.06 -25.89 -1.96
N LEU A 71 -19.94 -25.12 -1.29
CA LEU A 71 -19.72 -23.72 -0.98
C LEU A 71 -18.52 -23.53 -0.03
N ALA A 72 -18.34 -24.43 0.94
CA ALA A 72 -17.18 -24.39 1.84
C ALA A 72 -15.87 -24.57 1.07
N THR A 73 -15.83 -25.47 0.09
CA THR A 73 -14.68 -25.69 -0.77
C THR A 73 -14.40 -24.45 -1.61
N LEU A 74 -15.42 -23.85 -2.22
CA LEU A 74 -15.28 -22.62 -3.00
C LEU A 74 -14.71 -21.48 -2.13
N LEU A 75 -15.25 -21.27 -0.92
CA LEU A 75 -14.79 -20.24 0.00
C LEU A 75 -13.37 -20.51 0.50
N ALA A 76 -12.97 -21.77 0.70
CA ALA A 76 -11.60 -22.13 1.06
C ALA A 76 -10.61 -21.76 -0.08
N TYR A 77 -10.95 -22.07 -1.33
CA TYR A 77 -10.13 -21.65 -2.48
C TYR A 77 -10.06 -20.14 -2.62
N MET A 78 -11.19 -19.43 -2.50
CA MET A 78 -11.21 -17.98 -2.53
C MET A 78 -10.35 -17.37 -1.43
N GLY A 79 -10.48 -17.86 -0.20
CA GLY A 79 -9.69 -17.42 0.94
C GLY A 79 -8.20 -17.68 0.76
N ALA A 80 -7.83 -18.86 0.25
CA ALA A 80 -6.44 -19.18 -0.06
C ALA A 80 -5.84 -18.25 -1.12
N TRP A 81 -6.56 -18.00 -2.22
CA TRP A 81 -6.13 -17.04 -3.24
C TRP A 81 -6.02 -15.62 -2.70
N MET A 82 -7.00 -15.17 -1.92
CA MET A 82 -6.94 -13.84 -1.29
C MET A 82 -5.71 -13.70 -0.38
N ALA A 83 -5.39 -14.72 0.41
CA ALA A 83 -4.20 -14.72 1.25
C ALA A 83 -2.90 -14.68 0.41
N ILE A 84 -2.81 -15.45 -0.68
CA ILE A 84 -1.68 -15.43 -1.61
C ILE A 84 -1.51 -14.02 -2.22
N PHE A 85 -2.60 -13.41 -2.70
CA PHE A 85 -2.54 -12.05 -3.24
C PHE A 85 -2.14 -11.02 -2.20
N ALA A 86 -2.64 -11.13 -0.96
CA ALA A 86 -2.24 -10.24 0.13
C ALA A 86 -0.75 -10.38 0.44
N CYS A 87 -0.24 -11.61 0.52
CA CYS A 87 1.18 -11.87 0.72
C CYS A 87 2.03 -11.36 -0.45
N ALA A 88 1.57 -11.54 -1.69
CA ALA A 88 2.25 -11.02 -2.87
C ALA A 88 2.32 -9.49 -2.84
N TYR A 89 1.23 -8.83 -2.49
CA TYR A 89 1.19 -7.38 -2.35
C TYR A 89 2.15 -6.88 -1.25
N LEU A 90 2.12 -7.50 -0.07
CA LEU A 90 3.03 -7.14 1.04
C LEU A 90 4.50 -7.35 0.65
N THR A 91 4.81 -8.46 -0.03
CA THR A 91 6.18 -8.73 -0.50
C THR A 91 6.61 -7.69 -1.52
N ALA A 92 5.76 -7.35 -2.49
CA ALA A 92 6.04 -6.31 -3.48
C ALA A 92 6.29 -4.95 -2.83
N SER A 93 5.46 -4.57 -1.85
CA SER A 93 5.60 -3.32 -1.11
C SER A 93 6.91 -3.26 -0.31
N LEU A 94 7.30 -4.36 0.33
CA LEU A 94 8.58 -4.45 1.04
C LEU A 94 9.77 -4.35 0.10
N LEU A 95 9.73 -5.05 -1.03
CA LEU A 95 10.79 -4.97 -2.05
C LEU A 95 10.90 -3.56 -2.62
N ALA A 96 9.77 -2.90 -2.89
CA ALA A 96 9.75 -1.52 -3.36
C ALA A 96 10.36 -0.57 -2.31
N ALA A 97 9.94 -0.65 -1.06
CA ALA A 97 10.42 0.21 0.02
C ALA A 97 11.92 0.04 0.31
N ILE A 98 12.41 -1.19 0.30
CA ILE A 98 13.81 -1.49 0.68
C ILE A 98 14.78 -1.22 -0.48
N PHE A 99 14.42 -1.62 -1.70
CA PHE A 99 15.36 -1.62 -2.82
C PHE A 99 15.07 -0.52 -3.85
N ILE A 100 13.80 -0.32 -4.17
CA ILE A 100 13.45 0.55 -5.29
C ILE A 100 13.36 2.01 -4.88
N MET A 101 12.77 2.31 -3.73
CA MET A 101 12.61 3.69 -3.27
C MET A 101 13.94 4.43 -3.16
N PRO A 102 15.02 3.88 -2.55
CA PRO A 102 16.32 4.54 -2.54
C PRO A 102 16.92 4.75 -3.93
N LEU A 103 16.76 3.76 -4.83
CA LEU A 103 17.27 3.87 -6.20
C LEU A 103 16.52 4.92 -7.01
N LEU A 104 15.19 4.97 -6.84
CA LEU A 104 14.33 5.95 -7.51
C LEU A 104 14.64 7.36 -7.02
N LEU A 105 14.75 7.57 -5.70
CA LEU A 105 15.09 8.85 -5.09
C LEU A 105 16.46 9.34 -5.57
N LYS A 106 17.47 8.45 -5.62
CA LYS A 106 18.79 8.80 -6.15
C LYS A 106 18.70 9.21 -7.63
N HIS A 107 17.96 8.47 -8.44
CA HIS A 107 17.79 8.79 -9.85
C HIS A 107 17.09 10.14 -10.07
N LEU A 108 16.03 10.42 -9.30
CA LEU A 108 15.31 11.68 -9.34
C LEU A 108 16.17 12.86 -8.87
N ALA A 109 16.96 12.68 -7.82
CA ALA A 109 17.90 13.69 -7.34
C ALA A 109 18.96 14.04 -8.39
N GLU A 110 19.42 13.05 -9.16
CA GLU A 110 20.40 13.26 -10.23
C GLU A 110 19.82 13.86 -11.52
N THR A 111 18.51 13.76 -11.72
CA THR A 111 17.84 14.20 -12.97
C THR A 111 16.99 15.45 -12.77
N ASP A 112 15.92 15.34 -12.01
CA ASP A 112 14.85 16.33 -11.94
C ASP A 112 15.06 17.34 -10.78
N TYR A 113 15.85 16.98 -9.76
CA TYR A 113 16.02 17.75 -8.51
C TYR A 113 17.50 18.00 -8.16
N ARG A 114 18.35 18.25 -9.17
CA ARG A 114 19.81 18.50 -8.98
C ARG A 114 20.12 19.69 -8.08
N ASP A 115 19.21 20.65 -8.03
CA ASP A 115 19.39 21.89 -7.28
C ASP A 115 18.91 21.77 -5.81
N VAL A 116 18.36 20.62 -5.43
CA VAL A 116 17.88 20.38 -4.06
C VAL A 116 18.93 19.62 -3.28
N ALA A 117 19.62 20.30 -2.37
CA ALA A 117 20.63 19.67 -1.52
C ALA A 117 19.97 18.74 -0.49
N PRO A 118 20.49 17.52 -0.27
CA PRO A 118 20.03 16.63 0.80
C PRO A 118 20.55 17.14 2.15
N MET A 119 19.79 18.00 2.81
CA MET A 119 20.15 18.61 4.11
C MET A 119 19.51 17.87 5.30
N GLY A 120 18.66 16.89 5.05
CA GLY A 120 17.98 16.12 6.07
C GLY A 120 18.86 15.04 6.71
N LYS A 121 18.42 14.54 7.86
CA LYS A 121 19.04 13.36 8.49
C LYS A 121 18.29 12.13 7.99
N ASP A 122 18.83 11.50 6.95
CA ASP A 122 18.32 10.19 6.51
C ASP A 122 18.63 9.14 7.59
N SER A 123 17.57 8.66 8.24
CA SER A 123 17.66 7.59 9.23
C SER A 123 16.62 6.53 8.93
N PHE A 124 17.07 5.40 8.43
CA PHE A 124 16.23 4.22 8.18
C PHE A 124 15.40 3.85 9.40
N VAL A 125 16.00 3.90 10.61
CA VAL A 125 15.28 3.58 11.86
C VAL A 125 14.17 4.57 12.13
N ALA A 126 14.40 5.87 11.94
CA ALA A 126 13.38 6.89 12.15
C ALA A 126 12.24 6.77 11.12
N ALA A 127 12.54 6.47 9.86
CA ALA A 127 11.55 6.20 8.82
C ALA A 127 10.72 4.95 9.16
N ALA A 128 11.37 3.86 9.58
CA ALA A 128 10.69 2.64 9.99
C ALA A 128 9.77 2.88 11.20
N VAL A 129 10.22 3.60 12.24
CA VAL A 129 9.42 3.94 13.42
C VAL A 129 8.22 4.82 13.02
N ASN A 130 8.41 5.81 12.14
CA ASN A 130 7.29 6.63 11.66
C ASN A 130 6.27 5.79 10.89
N SER A 131 6.72 4.92 10.00
CA SER A 131 5.84 4.07 9.18
C SER A 131 5.09 3.05 10.02
N VAL A 132 5.77 2.39 10.98
CA VAL A 132 5.12 1.48 11.94
C VAL A 132 4.11 2.22 12.81
N GLY A 133 4.48 3.38 13.35
CA GLY A 133 3.56 4.20 14.15
C GLY A 133 2.36 4.69 13.36
N ALA A 134 2.56 5.08 12.08
CA ALA A 134 1.46 5.44 11.19
C ALA A 134 0.54 4.25 10.91
N SER A 135 1.10 3.06 10.69
CA SER A 135 0.35 1.83 10.43
C SER A 135 -0.48 1.39 11.63
N ILE A 136 0.07 1.46 12.85
CA ILE A 136 -0.65 1.16 14.08
C ILE A 136 -1.85 2.12 14.24
N LEU A 137 -1.63 3.42 14.07
CA LEU A 137 -2.70 4.41 14.16
C LEU A 137 -3.75 4.25 13.06
N PHE A 138 -3.33 3.84 11.85
CA PHE A 138 -4.25 3.52 10.77
C PHE A 138 -5.15 2.34 11.13
N VAL A 139 -4.58 1.25 11.67
CA VAL A 139 -5.34 0.06 12.11
C VAL A 139 -6.29 0.42 13.24
N ILE A 140 -5.83 1.19 14.24
CA ILE A 140 -6.69 1.66 15.33
C ILE A 140 -7.85 2.50 14.78
N GLY A 141 -7.56 3.46 13.91
CA GLY A 141 -8.59 4.29 13.28
C GLY A 141 -9.58 3.46 12.46
N TRP A 142 -9.08 2.45 11.74
CA TRP A 142 -9.91 1.53 10.97
C TRP A 142 -10.85 0.73 11.88
N LEU A 143 -10.34 0.15 12.96
CA LEU A 143 -11.13 -0.58 13.95
C LEU A 143 -12.17 0.31 14.63
N LEU A 144 -11.80 1.54 15.03
CA LEU A 144 -12.72 2.48 15.65
C LEU A 144 -13.84 2.94 14.71
N THR A 145 -13.60 2.93 13.41
CA THR A 145 -14.62 3.32 12.43
C THR A 145 -15.54 2.18 12.01
N LEU A 146 -15.23 0.90 12.33
CA LEU A 146 -16.05 -0.25 11.98
C LEU A 146 -17.54 -0.10 12.35
N PRO A 147 -17.91 0.38 13.55
CA PRO A 147 -19.32 0.55 13.91
C PRO A 147 -20.06 1.53 12.99
N LEU A 148 -19.35 2.52 12.44
CA LEU A 148 -19.93 3.53 11.55
C LEU A 148 -20.17 3.01 10.14
N TRP A 149 -19.63 1.85 9.77
CA TRP A 149 -19.81 1.25 8.45
C TRP A 149 -21.23 0.71 8.22
N ILE A 150 -22.01 0.58 9.28
CA ILE A 150 -23.43 0.25 9.20
C ILE A 150 -24.21 1.34 8.44
N VAL A 151 -23.72 2.58 8.48
CA VAL A 151 -24.34 3.70 7.77
C VAL A 151 -23.95 3.63 6.29
N PRO A 152 -24.93 3.55 5.36
CA PRO A 152 -24.65 3.50 3.93
C PRO A 152 -23.76 4.68 3.48
N GLY A 153 -22.71 4.40 2.73
CA GLY A 153 -21.75 5.39 2.23
C GLY A 153 -20.58 5.69 3.18
N LEU A 154 -20.73 5.61 4.50
CA LEU A 154 -19.60 5.78 5.43
C LEU A 154 -18.58 4.65 5.30
N SER A 155 -19.02 3.45 4.97
CA SER A 155 -18.14 2.30 4.68
C SER A 155 -17.19 2.52 3.50
N LEU A 156 -17.50 3.43 2.58
CA LEU A 156 -16.62 3.82 1.47
C LEU A 156 -15.76 5.04 1.83
N VAL A 157 -16.36 6.03 2.48
CA VAL A 157 -15.71 7.32 2.74
C VAL A 157 -14.66 7.22 3.85
N LEU A 158 -14.98 6.54 4.95
CA LEU A 158 -14.09 6.47 6.12
C LEU A 158 -12.76 5.76 5.82
N PRO A 159 -12.74 4.57 5.20
CA PRO A 159 -11.49 3.93 4.81
C PRO A 159 -10.65 4.78 3.86
N LEU A 160 -11.31 5.47 2.92
CA LEU A 160 -10.63 6.36 1.98
C LEU A 160 -9.96 7.55 2.68
N LEU A 161 -10.65 8.17 3.64
CA LEU A 161 -10.08 9.28 4.42
C LEU A 161 -8.95 8.81 5.33
N LEU A 162 -9.06 7.63 5.92
CA LEU A 162 -7.99 7.02 6.71
C LEU A 162 -6.76 6.69 5.84
N MET A 163 -6.96 6.16 4.63
CA MET A 163 -5.89 5.95 3.68
C MET A 163 -5.24 7.27 3.25
N ALA A 164 -6.03 8.30 2.98
CA ALA A 164 -5.52 9.62 2.64
C ALA A 164 -4.66 10.22 3.77
N TRP A 165 -5.11 10.05 5.03
CA TRP A 165 -4.36 10.47 6.20
C TRP A 165 -3.05 9.68 6.37
N TYR A 166 -3.10 8.37 6.18
CA TYR A 166 -1.94 7.48 6.24
C TYR A 166 -0.90 7.87 5.18
N ASN A 167 -1.32 7.96 3.92
CA ASN A 167 -0.47 8.36 2.80
C ASN A 167 0.15 9.74 3.03
N ARG A 168 -0.64 10.72 3.49
CA ARG A 168 -0.11 12.03 3.85
C ARG A 168 1.02 11.94 4.85
N ARG A 169 0.86 11.12 5.89
CA ARG A 169 1.83 11.02 6.97
C ARG A 169 3.12 10.37 6.51
N THR A 170 3.02 9.29 5.74
CA THR A 170 4.20 8.58 5.21
C THR A 170 4.91 9.40 4.15
N PHE A 171 4.21 9.89 3.14
CA PHE A 171 4.82 10.68 2.05
C PHE A 171 5.44 11.99 2.54
N ALA A 172 4.79 12.70 3.46
CA ALA A 172 5.37 13.91 4.02
C ALA A 172 6.65 13.61 4.80
N TYR A 173 6.70 12.48 5.51
CA TYR A 173 7.91 12.07 6.20
C TYR A 173 9.01 11.73 5.21
N ASP A 174 8.73 10.89 4.23
CA ASP A 174 9.72 10.42 3.25
C ASP A 174 10.29 11.59 2.43
N ALA A 175 9.44 12.53 2.01
CA ALA A 175 9.87 13.71 1.26
C ALA A 175 10.72 14.69 2.08
N LEU A 176 10.37 14.92 3.34
CA LEU A 176 11.03 15.94 4.17
C LEU A 176 12.26 15.40 4.91
N SER A 177 12.27 14.12 5.29
CA SER A 177 13.37 13.53 6.09
C SER A 177 14.73 13.57 5.39
N MET A 178 14.74 13.49 4.05
CA MET A 178 15.96 13.52 3.26
C MET A 178 16.43 14.94 2.91
N HIS A 179 15.51 15.90 2.78
CA HIS A 179 15.82 17.20 2.18
C HIS A 179 15.68 18.38 3.13
N ALA A 180 14.85 18.28 4.18
CA ALA A 180 14.58 19.38 5.09
C ALA A 180 15.43 19.30 6.36
N THR A 181 15.95 20.45 6.79
CA THR A 181 16.50 20.63 8.14
C THR A 181 15.40 20.54 9.20
N ALA A 182 15.76 20.39 10.48
CA ALA A 182 14.78 20.31 11.56
C ALA A 182 13.89 21.57 11.63
N ASP A 183 14.47 22.75 11.43
CA ASP A 183 13.75 24.03 11.48
C ASP A 183 12.82 24.19 10.26
N GLU A 184 13.26 23.81 9.08
CA GLU A 184 12.43 23.79 7.88
C GLU A 184 11.28 22.79 8.00
N TRP A 185 11.53 21.63 8.62
CA TRP A 185 10.50 20.63 8.91
C TRP A 185 9.35 21.21 9.75
N GLU A 186 9.68 21.94 10.83
CA GLU A 186 8.66 22.55 11.68
C GLU A 186 7.85 23.62 10.93
N GLN A 187 8.48 24.37 10.03
CA GLN A 187 7.81 25.41 9.25
C GLN A 187 6.98 24.83 8.08
N LEU A 188 7.51 23.85 7.35
CA LEU A 188 6.86 23.28 6.17
C LEU A 188 5.69 22.35 6.52
N ARG A 189 5.81 21.62 7.62
CA ARG A 189 4.79 20.65 8.04
C ARG A 189 3.37 21.22 8.16
N PRO A 190 3.12 22.41 8.80
CA PRO A 190 1.78 22.99 8.82
C PRO A 190 1.32 23.49 7.46
N GLN A 191 2.22 24.05 6.64
CA GLN A 191 1.90 24.64 5.35
C GLN A 191 1.55 23.57 4.31
N THR A 192 2.18 22.39 4.36
CA THR A 192 1.99 21.30 3.40
C THR A 192 0.86 20.34 3.77
N LYS A 193 0.20 20.51 4.94
CA LYS A 193 -0.86 19.60 5.41
C LYS A 193 -1.98 19.39 4.40
N GLY A 194 -2.48 20.47 3.81
CA GLY A 194 -3.58 20.43 2.84
C GLY A 194 -3.16 19.76 1.52
N PRO A 195 -2.14 20.28 0.83
CA PRO A 195 -1.63 19.68 -0.41
C PRO A 195 -1.25 18.19 -0.26
N MET A 196 -0.55 17.83 0.81
CA MET A 196 -0.18 16.44 1.07
C MET A 196 -1.36 15.53 1.40
N PHE A 197 -2.41 16.06 2.04
CA PHE A 197 -3.65 15.30 2.27
C PHE A 197 -4.38 15.07 0.93
N MET A 198 -4.44 16.07 0.07
CA MET A 198 -5.04 15.94 -1.27
C MET A 198 -4.26 14.95 -2.14
N LEU A 199 -2.93 14.98 -2.09
CA LEU A 199 -2.10 13.97 -2.75
C LEU A 199 -2.39 12.58 -2.20
N GLY A 200 -2.42 12.42 -0.88
CA GLY A 200 -2.75 11.15 -0.21
C GLY A 200 -4.15 10.64 -0.58
N LEU A 201 -5.13 11.52 -0.71
CA LEU A 201 -6.48 11.19 -1.15
C LEU A 201 -6.51 10.74 -2.61
N THR A 202 -5.78 11.45 -3.48
CA THR A 202 -5.65 11.07 -4.89
C THR A 202 -5.03 9.67 -5.03
N MET A 203 -3.97 9.40 -4.29
CA MET A 203 -3.34 8.08 -4.27
C MET A 203 -4.25 7.00 -3.69
N ALA A 204 -5.03 7.31 -2.64
CA ALA A 204 -6.02 6.40 -2.09
C ALA A 204 -7.13 6.07 -3.12
N LEU A 205 -7.58 7.04 -3.91
CA LEU A 205 -8.53 6.81 -5.00
C LEU A 205 -7.92 5.97 -6.13
N LEU A 206 -6.70 6.28 -6.55
CA LEU A 206 -5.99 5.51 -7.58
C LEU A 206 -5.74 4.06 -7.17
N ALA A 207 -5.51 3.81 -5.87
CA ALA A 207 -5.35 2.45 -5.33
C ALA A 207 -6.59 1.57 -5.56
N HIS A 208 -7.78 2.15 -5.72
CA HIS A 208 -9.02 1.42 -6.00
C HIS A 208 -9.24 1.15 -7.49
N VAL A 209 -8.42 1.72 -8.37
CA VAL A 209 -8.48 1.43 -9.81
C VAL A 209 -7.64 0.19 -10.11
N PRO A 210 -8.23 -0.88 -10.69
CA PRO A 210 -7.49 -2.07 -11.08
C PRO A 210 -6.24 -1.72 -11.92
N LEU A 211 -5.13 -2.40 -11.69
CA LEU A 211 -3.80 -2.17 -12.28
C LEU A 211 -3.08 -0.92 -11.76
N LEU A 212 -3.76 0.24 -11.62
CA LEU A 212 -3.12 1.43 -11.05
C LEU A 212 -2.83 1.27 -9.55
N GLY A 213 -3.69 0.53 -8.84
CA GLY A 213 -3.46 0.21 -7.42
C GLY A 213 -2.16 -0.54 -7.13
N LEU A 214 -1.65 -1.29 -8.10
CA LEU A 214 -0.35 -1.97 -7.98
C LEU A 214 0.85 -1.01 -8.08
N LEU A 215 0.65 0.17 -8.68
CA LEU A 215 1.69 1.19 -8.88
C LEU A 215 1.72 2.23 -7.76
N VAL A 216 0.65 2.33 -6.96
CA VAL A 216 0.53 3.34 -5.89
C VAL A 216 1.58 3.19 -4.78
N PRO A 217 2.03 1.98 -4.37
CA PRO A 217 3.09 1.81 -3.36
C PRO A 217 4.50 2.19 -3.84
N ALA A 218 4.69 2.42 -5.12
CA ALA A 218 5.95 2.79 -5.76
C ALA A 218 5.98 4.28 -6.10
#